data_6d98bb03fb13e409497919b623d66a6a
#
_entry.id   6d98bb03fb13e409497919b623d66a6a
#
_cell.length_a   1.000
_cell.length_b   1.000
_cell.length_c   1.000
_cell.angle_alpha   90.00
_cell.angle_beta   90.00
_cell.angle_gamma   90.00
#
_symmetry.space_group_name_H-M   'P 1'
#
loop_
_entity.id
_entity.type
_entity.pdbx_description
1 polymer ?
#
loop_
_entity_poly.entity_id
_entity_poly.type
_entity_poly.pdbx_seq_one_letter_code
_entity_poly.pdbx_strand_id
1 'polypeptide(L)'
;DKYTAYIGADNYDIGLRAGEYVKSCMKNGHSVRILEISGMRASTPAEERHNGFEDAMHNIEDAQVRYIEADWTYDVAFRRFSQMLISDKWVPDFIFAHNDVMAKGAYAAAVNAGCEKDIILVGVDALCGNGLGVDLVNDGVLDASLVYPTGGYKVAQLAMAVLEGTPYAREISLSTEIVTASNARIMQMQHSQISMMDDKIKTLDSLLDYRTMEYSAQRKILMTVFVLLGLVLILLCIAVYGFRRALTLNKMLEIQKQQIEVQREEKLA
;
A
#
# COMPACT_ATOMS: atom_id res chain seq x y z
N ASP A 1 -10.09 -15.03 23.60
CA ASP A 1 -9.78 -14.74 22.20
C ASP A 1 -9.61 -13.25 22.01
N LYS A 2 -8.44 -12.83 21.49
CA LYS A 2 -8.07 -11.41 21.43
C LYS A 2 -8.29 -10.78 20.05
N TYR A 3 -8.64 -11.57 19.02
CA TYR A 3 -8.86 -11.11 17.65
C TYR A 3 -9.95 -11.92 16.94
N THR A 4 -10.59 -11.29 15.94
CA THR A 4 -11.62 -11.92 15.11
C THR A 4 -11.01 -12.85 14.08
N ALA A 5 -9.96 -12.39 13.41
CA ALA A 5 -9.15 -13.16 12.46
C ALA A 5 -7.72 -12.61 12.41
N TYR A 6 -6.78 -13.46 12.01
CA TYR A 6 -5.37 -13.13 11.87
C TYR A 6 -4.89 -13.50 10.47
N ILE A 7 -4.06 -12.62 9.89
CA ILE A 7 -3.33 -12.90 8.66
C ILE A 7 -1.92 -12.31 8.80
N GLY A 8 -0.91 -13.10 8.52
CA GLY A 8 0.49 -12.67 8.65
C GLY A 8 1.46 -13.66 8.03
N ALA A 9 2.73 -13.28 8.01
CA ALA A 9 3.81 -14.17 7.61
C ALA A 9 4.00 -15.29 8.65
N ASP A 10 4.45 -16.43 8.17
CA ASP A 10 4.92 -17.53 9.02
C ASP A 10 6.38 -17.26 9.40
N ASN A 11 6.59 -16.70 10.60
CA ASN A 11 7.94 -16.33 11.05
C ASN A 11 8.80 -17.56 11.35
N TYR A 12 8.19 -18.68 11.75
CA TYR A 12 8.93 -19.92 11.93
C TYR A 12 9.46 -20.44 10.58
N ASP A 13 8.60 -20.46 9.53
CA ASP A 13 9.02 -20.87 8.17
C ASP A 13 10.10 -19.93 7.61
N ILE A 14 10.05 -18.62 7.93
CA ILE A 14 11.11 -17.66 7.57
C ILE A 14 12.44 -18.08 8.21
N GLY A 15 12.47 -18.36 9.50
CA GLY A 15 13.67 -18.81 10.19
C GLY A 15 14.20 -20.14 9.65
N LEU A 16 13.30 -21.11 9.43
CA LEU A 16 13.63 -22.41 8.86
C LEU A 16 14.29 -22.29 7.49
N ARG A 17 13.70 -21.51 6.57
CA ARG A 17 14.23 -21.27 5.22
C ARG A 17 15.56 -20.51 5.23
N ALA A 18 15.74 -19.55 6.15
CA ALA A 18 17.02 -18.89 6.33
C ALA A 18 18.11 -19.91 6.68
N GLY A 19 17.83 -20.80 7.61
CA GLY A 19 18.73 -21.87 7.98
C GLY A 19 18.99 -22.86 6.85
N GLU A 20 17.97 -23.25 6.08
CA GLU A 20 18.12 -24.10 4.90
C GLU A 20 19.01 -23.46 3.84
N TYR A 21 18.87 -22.14 3.61
CA TYR A 21 19.73 -21.42 2.70
C TYR A 21 21.18 -21.42 3.19
N VAL A 22 21.42 -21.10 4.47
CA VAL A 22 22.74 -21.15 5.09
C VAL A 22 23.36 -22.55 4.89
N LYS A 23 22.60 -23.61 5.18
CA LYS A 23 23.05 -25.01 4.94
C LYS A 23 23.43 -25.27 3.49
N SER A 24 22.65 -24.76 2.54
CA SER A 24 22.93 -24.95 1.11
C SER A 24 24.24 -24.29 0.66
N CYS A 25 24.70 -23.26 1.38
CA CYS A 25 25.95 -22.55 1.13
C CYS A 25 27.15 -23.15 1.85
N MET A 26 26.94 -24.06 2.81
CA MET A 26 28.02 -24.68 3.58
C MET A 26 28.85 -25.64 2.73
N LYS A 27 30.16 -25.66 2.99
CA LYS A 27 31.08 -26.62 2.40
C LYS A 27 31.24 -27.82 3.36
N ASN A 28 31.08 -29.04 2.85
CA ASN A 28 31.22 -30.26 3.63
C ASN A 28 32.60 -30.36 4.34
N GLY A 29 32.61 -30.78 5.61
CA GLY A 29 33.81 -31.13 6.33
C GLY A 29 34.56 -29.94 6.98
N HIS A 30 33.91 -28.78 7.05
CA HIS A 30 34.49 -27.60 7.74
C HIS A 30 33.65 -27.20 8.96
N SER A 31 34.28 -26.86 10.06
CA SER A 31 33.63 -26.17 11.19
C SER A 31 33.14 -24.82 10.74
N VAL A 32 31.88 -24.47 11.06
CA VAL A 32 31.19 -23.29 10.57
C VAL A 32 30.81 -22.37 11.73
N ARG A 33 31.10 -21.08 11.59
CA ARG A 33 30.77 -20.03 12.56
C ARG A 33 29.54 -19.24 12.06
N ILE A 34 28.47 -19.27 12.81
CA ILE A 34 27.22 -18.63 12.48
C ILE A 34 26.86 -17.60 13.52
N LEU A 35 26.50 -16.41 13.09
CA LEU A 35 25.97 -15.35 13.94
C LEU A 35 24.48 -15.14 13.61
N GLU A 36 23.63 -15.31 14.60
CA GLU A 36 22.23 -14.90 14.53
C GLU A 36 22.08 -13.51 15.17
N ILE A 37 21.52 -12.56 14.42
CA ILE A 37 21.22 -11.20 14.87
C ILE A 37 19.70 -11.05 14.97
N SER A 38 19.18 -11.15 16.17
CA SER A 38 17.77 -11.16 16.46
C SER A 38 17.21 -9.74 16.69
N GLY A 39 15.92 -9.57 16.43
CA GLY A 39 15.16 -8.46 16.99
C GLY A 39 14.96 -8.58 18.50
N MET A 40 14.02 -7.81 19.07
CA MET A 40 13.69 -7.90 20.51
C MET A 40 13.22 -9.31 20.87
N ARG A 41 13.92 -9.94 21.82
CA ARG A 41 13.66 -11.32 22.25
C ARG A 41 12.24 -11.57 22.77
N ALA A 42 11.58 -10.54 23.31
CA ALA A 42 10.21 -10.62 23.81
C ALA A 42 9.12 -10.52 22.71
N SER A 43 9.51 -10.38 21.45
CA SER A 43 8.57 -10.29 20.33
C SER A 43 8.38 -11.64 19.67
N THR A 44 7.12 -12.01 19.41
CA THR A 44 6.75 -13.26 18.73
C THR A 44 7.52 -13.48 17.41
N PRO A 45 7.67 -12.47 16.51
CA PRO A 45 8.43 -12.68 15.29
C PRO A 45 9.91 -13.03 15.51
N ALA A 46 10.55 -12.47 16.53
CA ALA A 46 11.94 -12.81 16.84
C ALA A 46 12.09 -14.22 17.40
N GLU A 47 11.18 -14.63 18.30
CA GLU A 47 11.16 -15.96 18.89
C GLU A 47 10.86 -17.04 17.83
N GLU A 48 9.87 -16.82 16.98
CA GLU A 48 9.52 -17.77 15.93
C GLU A 48 10.62 -17.91 14.87
N ARG A 49 11.25 -16.80 14.41
CA ARG A 49 12.40 -16.87 13.49
C ARG A 49 13.59 -17.59 14.10
N HIS A 50 13.86 -17.32 15.38
CA HIS A 50 14.91 -18.03 16.12
C HIS A 50 14.64 -19.54 16.15
N ASN A 51 13.44 -19.95 16.57
CA ASN A 51 13.08 -21.37 16.68
C ASN A 51 13.19 -22.09 15.33
N GLY A 52 12.69 -21.48 14.24
CA GLY A 52 12.81 -22.04 12.90
C GLY A 52 14.26 -22.17 12.43
N PHE A 53 15.08 -21.17 12.71
CA PHE A 53 16.50 -21.19 12.37
C PHE A 53 17.27 -22.22 13.20
N GLU A 54 17.01 -22.31 14.51
CA GLU A 54 17.60 -23.32 15.40
C GLU A 54 17.27 -24.74 14.95
N ASP A 55 15.99 -25.00 14.60
CA ASP A 55 15.56 -26.32 14.09
C ASP A 55 16.27 -26.65 12.77
N ALA A 56 16.46 -25.67 11.87
CA ALA A 56 17.24 -25.90 10.67
C ALA A 56 18.72 -26.23 10.98
N MET A 57 19.30 -25.64 12.00
CA MET A 57 20.71 -25.84 12.38
C MET A 57 20.96 -27.06 13.26
N HIS A 58 19.91 -27.65 13.86
CA HIS A 58 20.01 -28.66 14.93
C HIS A 58 20.92 -29.87 14.61
N ASN A 59 21.02 -30.27 13.35
CA ASN A 59 21.77 -31.47 12.94
C ASN A 59 23.11 -31.17 12.24
N ILE A 60 23.66 -29.97 12.43
CA ILE A 60 24.93 -29.61 11.83
C ILE A 60 26.06 -29.87 12.83
N GLU A 61 26.79 -30.96 12.60
CA GLU A 61 28.00 -31.24 13.35
C GLU A 61 29.01 -30.12 13.14
N ASP A 62 29.70 -29.70 14.22
CA ASP A 62 30.73 -28.63 14.23
C ASP A 62 30.26 -27.21 13.91
N ALA A 63 28.93 -26.89 13.96
CA ALA A 63 28.48 -25.51 13.88
C ALA A 63 28.64 -24.78 15.23
N GLN A 64 29.31 -23.63 15.19
CA GLN A 64 29.39 -22.70 16.33
C GLN A 64 28.37 -21.58 16.09
N VAL A 65 27.20 -21.67 16.70
CA VAL A 65 26.17 -20.62 16.61
C VAL A 65 26.33 -19.66 17.77
N ARG A 66 26.44 -18.35 17.46
CA ARG A 66 26.35 -17.26 18.42
C ARG A 66 25.14 -16.40 18.16
N TYR A 67 24.64 -15.78 19.19
CA TYR A 67 23.42 -14.98 19.18
C TYR A 67 23.67 -13.60 19.75
N ILE A 68 23.19 -12.56 19.06
CA ILE A 68 23.10 -11.19 19.57
C ILE A 68 21.73 -10.60 19.32
N GLU A 69 21.20 -9.87 20.30
CA GLU A 69 19.96 -9.12 20.17
C GLU A 69 20.25 -7.70 19.69
N ALA A 70 19.55 -7.22 18.66
CA ALA A 70 19.81 -5.92 18.03
C ALA A 70 18.57 -5.01 17.91
N ASP A 71 17.51 -5.30 18.64
CA ASP A 71 16.35 -4.43 18.83
C ASP A 71 15.72 -3.92 17.50
N TRP A 72 15.77 -4.73 16.42
CA TRP A 72 15.29 -4.42 15.08
C TRP A 72 15.98 -3.24 14.38
N THR A 73 17.08 -2.70 14.95
CA THR A 73 17.70 -1.48 14.45
C THR A 73 19.10 -1.68 13.87
N TYR A 74 19.42 -0.87 12.86
CA TYR A 74 20.75 -0.79 12.25
C TYR A 74 21.85 -0.50 13.29
N ASP A 75 21.64 0.55 14.10
CA ASP A 75 22.67 1.06 15.00
C ASP A 75 23.04 0.06 16.10
N VAL A 76 22.05 -0.69 16.60
CA VAL A 76 22.31 -1.70 17.63
C VAL A 76 23.01 -2.91 17.04
N ALA A 77 22.58 -3.37 15.85
CA ALA A 77 23.27 -4.45 15.13
C ALA A 77 24.72 -4.09 14.82
N PHE A 78 24.95 -2.90 14.25
CA PHE A 78 26.30 -2.38 13.97
C PHE A 78 27.16 -2.35 15.20
N ARG A 79 26.72 -1.75 16.30
CA ARG A 79 27.52 -1.60 17.54
C ARG A 79 27.81 -2.96 18.17
N ARG A 80 26.82 -3.82 18.33
CA ARG A 80 27.01 -5.12 19.01
C ARG A 80 27.90 -6.05 18.21
N PHE A 81 27.75 -6.09 16.89
CA PHE A 81 28.62 -6.91 16.06
C PHE A 81 30.03 -6.32 15.98
N SER A 82 30.21 -4.99 15.86
CA SER A 82 31.53 -4.35 15.95
C SER A 82 32.25 -4.67 17.27
N GLN A 83 31.50 -4.64 18.38
CA GLN A 83 32.06 -5.01 19.68
C GLN A 83 32.51 -6.48 19.70
N MET A 84 31.74 -7.41 19.17
CA MET A 84 32.12 -8.84 19.08
C MET A 84 33.38 -9.04 18.24
N LEU A 85 33.51 -8.36 17.08
CA LEU A 85 34.65 -8.44 16.20
C LEU A 85 35.94 -7.95 16.91
N ILE A 86 35.83 -6.89 17.73
CA ILE A 86 36.96 -6.31 18.45
C ILE A 86 37.34 -7.15 19.68
N SER A 87 36.36 -7.50 20.53
CA SER A 87 36.64 -8.17 21.82
C SER A 87 37.02 -9.64 21.65
N ASP A 88 36.27 -10.35 20.82
CA ASP A 88 36.37 -11.82 20.72
C ASP A 88 37.28 -12.25 19.56
N LYS A 89 37.56 -11.33 18.62
CA LYS A 89 38.27 -11.61 17.37
C LYS A 89 37.62 -12.78 16.61
N TRP A 90 36.29 -12.92 16.74
CA TRP A 90 35.53 -14.00 16.18
C TRP A 90 34.75 -13.47 14.96
N VAL A 91 35.13 -13.92 13.78
CA VAL A 91 34.49 -13.58 12.50
C VAL A 91 33.57 -14.73 12.10
N PRO A 92 32.28 -14.50 11.91
CA PRO A 92 31.39 -15.54 11.44
C PRO A 92 31.60 -15.82 9.95
N ASP A 93 31.30 -17.03 9.52
CA ASP A 93 31.21 -17.41 8.10
C ASP A 93 29.82 -17.09 7.53
N PHE A 94 28.80 -17.09 8.40
CA PHE A 94 27.41 -16.77 8.06
C PHE A 94 26.78 -15.84 9.09
N ILE A 95 25.97 -14.90 8.62
CA ILE A 95 25.11 -14.07 9.47
C ILE A 95 23.67 -14.23 9.01
N PHE A 96 22.79 -14.62 9.92
CA PHE A 96 21.35 -14.49 9.77
C PHE A 96 20.85 -13.33 10.61
N ALA A 97 20.37 -12.26 10.00
CA ALA A 97 19.73 -11.14 10.69
C ALA A 97 18.21 -11.18 10.48
N HIS A 98 17.46 -10.97 11.55
CA HIS A 98 16.00 -11.06 11.52
C HIS A 98 15.31 -9.95 10.71
N ASN A 99 16.04 -8.95 10.21
CA ASN A 99 15.59 -8.04 9.15
C ASN A 99 16.77 -7.48 8.35
N ASP A 100 16.47 -6.90 7.17
CA ASP A 100 17.47 -6.32 6.27
C ASP A 100 18.16 -5.09 6.86
N VAL A 101 17.49 -4.36 7.74
CA VAL A 101 18.05 -3.18 8.41
C VAL A 101 19.17 -3.57 9.36
N MET A 102 18.99 -4.62 10.16
CA MET A 102 20.03 -5.18 11.02
C MET A 102 21.15 -5.83 10.21
N ALA A 103 20.81 -6.55 9.13
CA ALA A 103 21.76 -7.12 8.20
C ALA A 103 22.69 -6.04 7.63
N LYS A 104 22.15 -4.93 7.17
CA LYS A 104 22.90 -3.76 6.69
C LYS A 104 23.82 -3.19 7.76
N GLY A 105 23.38 -3.15 9.02
CA GLY A 105 24.19 -2.73 10.15
C GLY A 105 25.39 -3.68 10.39
N ALA A 106 25.12 -4.99 10.31
CA ALA A 106 26.16 -6.00 10.41
C ALA A 106 27.17 -5.92 9.25
N TYR A 107 26.70 -5.74 8.02
CA TYR A 107 27.56 -5.53 6.87
C TYR A 107 28.51 -4.34 7.07
N ALA A 108 27.98 -3.20 7.52
CA ALA A 108 28.82 -2.03 7.79
C ALA A 108 29.87 -2.27 8.87
N ALA A 109 29.54 -3.07 9.91
CA ALA A 109 30.52 -3.47 10.93
C ALA A 109 31.62 -4.39 10.34
N ALA A 110 31.25 -5.33 9.47
CA ALA A 110 32.16 -6.20 8.76
C ALA A 110 33.11 -5.41 7.83
N VAL A 111 32.57 -4.43 7.08
CA VAL A 111 33.35 -3.52 6.21
C VAL A 111 34.38 -2.75 7.05
N ASN A 112 33.98 -2.20 8.20
CA ASN A 112 34.91 -1.47 9.09
C ASN A 112 36.02 -2.37 9.66
N ALA A 113 35.74 -3.67 9.77
CA ALA A 113 36.73 -4.66 10.25
C ALA A 113 37.51 -5.30 9.08
N GLY A 114 37.15 -5.04 7.82
CA GLY A 114 37.79 -5.61 6.63
C GLY A 114 37.54 -7.10 6.43
N CYS A 115 36.38 -7.62 6.89
CA CYS A 115 36.00 -9.05 6.79
C CYS A 115 34.67 -9.30 6.05
N GLU A 116 34.11 -8.30 5.39
CA GLU A 116 32.82 -8.39 4.71
C GLU A 116 32.78 -9.43 3.59
N LYS A 117 33.92 -9.70 2.94
CA LYS A 117 33.99 -10.63 1.80
C LYS A 117 33.98 -12.11 2.20
N ASP A 118 34.23 -12.39 3.46
CA ASP A 118 34.30 -13.74 3.99
C ASP A 118 32.99 -14.20 4.64
N ILE A 119 31.99 -13.31 4.66
CA ILE A 119 30.72 -13.52 5.36
C ILE A 119 29.57 -13.62 4.36
N ILE A 120 28.79 -14.69 4.44
CA ILE A 120 27.51 -14.82 3.76
C ILE A 120 26.43 -14.24 4.66
N LEU A 121 25.69 -13.24 4.14
CA LEU A 121 24.77 -12.43 4.92
C LEU A 121 23.32 -12.60 4.42
N VAL A 122 22.44 -13.07 5.33
CA VAL A 122 21.04 -13.33 5.07
C VAL A 122 20.19 -12.36 5.90
N GLY A 123 19.25 -11.68 5.24
CA GLY A 123 18.27 -10.78 5.85
C GLY A 123 16.84 -11.30 5.74
N VAL A 124 15.90 -10.50 6.21
CA VAL A 124 14.46 -10.69 6.08
C VAL A 124 13.84 -9.33 5.79
N ASP A 125 12.77 -9.30 5.09
CA ASP A 125 11.85 -8.29 4.60
C ASP A 125 11.82 -8.27 3.06
N ALA A 126 12.97 -8.30 2.39
CA ALA A 126 13.14 -8.24 0.94
C ALA A 126 12.28 -7.15 0.29
N LEU A 127 12.24 -5.97 0.91
CA LEU A 127 11.50 -4.85 0.37
C LEU A 127 12.17 -4.32 -0.90
N CYS A 128 11.34 -3.96 -1.90
CA CYS A 128 11.81 -3.26 -3.08
C CYS A 128 11.90 -1.75 -2.81
N GLY A 129 12.96 -1.12 -3.29
CA GLY A 129 13.19 0.32 -3.15
C GLY A 129 14.66 0.63 -2.93
N ASN A 130 15.03 1.89 -3.14
CA ASN A 130 16.44 2.31 -3.07
C ASN A 130 17.06 2.01 -1.71
N GLY A 131 18.09 1.17 -1.71
CA GLY A 131 18.84 0.76 -0.52
C GLY A 131 18.06 -0.14 0.44
N LEU A 132 16.94 -0.74 0.01
CA LEU A 132 16.16 -1.74 0.72
C LEU A 132 16.57 -3.16 0.32
N GLY A 133 16.00 -4.19 0.94
CA GLY A 133 16.44 -5.58 0.87
C GLY A 133 16.76 -6.10 -0.53
N VAL A 134 15.87 -5.91 -1.51
CA VAL A 134 16.10 -6.36 -2.89
C VAL A 134 17.30 -5.64 -3.55
N ASP A 135 17.43 -4.33 -3.33
CA ASP A 135 18.58 -3.56 -3.82
C ASP A 135 19.88 -4.01 -3.13
N LEU A 136 19.83 -4.27 -1.81
CA LEU A 136 20.99 -4.76 -1.08
C LEU A 136 21.48 -6.12 -1.60
N VAL A 137 20.55 -6.99 -2.04
CA VAL A 137 20.92 -8.25 -2.71
C VAL A 137 21.49 -7.99 -4.10
N ASN A 138 20.92 -7.08 -4.90
CA ASN A 138 21.44 -6.71 -6.22
C ASN A 138 22.84 -6.09 -6.15
N ASP A 139 23.10 -5.33 -5.10
CA ASP A 139 24.39 -4.64 -4.88
C ASP A 139 25.44 -5.54 -4.23
N GLY A 140 25.08 -6.79 -3.88
CA GLY A 140 25.98 -7.74 -3.22
C GLY A 140 26.31 -7.39 -1.77
N VAL A 141 25.47 -6.61 -1.10
CA VAL A 141 25.54 -6.32 0.34
C VAL A 141 24.93 -7.47 1.14
N LEU A 142 23.84 -8.05 0.62
CA LEU A 142 23.23 -9.28 1.12
C LEU A 142 23.37 -10.39 0.09
N ASP A 143 23.63 -11.61 0.53
CA ASP A 143 23.60 -12.79 -0.34
C ASP A 143 22.17 -13.27 -0.57
N ALA A 144 21.29 -13.10 0.43
CA ALA A 144 19.89 -13.40 0.36
C ALA A 144 19.05 -12.54 1.32
N SER A 145 17.78 -12.37 0.99
CA SER A 145 16.75 -11.85 1.90
C SER A 145 15.46 -12.63 1.74
N LEU A 146 14.77 -12.94 2.84
CA LEU A 146 13.49 -13.62 2.81
C LEU A 146 12.36 -12.59 2.76
N VAL A 147 11.40 -12.81 1.85
CA VAL A 147 10.25 -11.92 1.70
C VAL A 147 9.38 -11.99 2.94
N TYR A 148 9.05 -10.84 3.52
CA TYR A 148 8.01 -10.73 4.53
C TYR A 148 6.69 -10.28 3.86
N PRO A 149 5.76 -11.21 3.58
CA PRO A 149 4.54 -10.88 2.84
C PRO A 149 3.59 -10.04 3.68
N THR A 150 3.12 -8.91 3.15
CA THR A 150 2.18 -8.02 3.84
C THR A 150 0.71 -8.42 3.67
N GLY A 151 0.39 -9.19 2.61
CA GLY A 151 -0.93 -9.76 2.37
C GLY A 151 -2.09 -8.77 2.21
N GLY A 152 -1.86 -7.50 1.90
CA GLY A 152 -2.87 -6.44 1.91
C GLY A 152 -4.18 -6.78 1.18
N TYR A 153 -4.10 -7.40 -0.01
CA TYR A 153 -5.28 -7.85 -0.74
C TYR A 153 -6.09 -8.91 0.04
N LYS A 154 -5.41 -9.91 0.60
CA LYS A 154 -6.05 -10.96 1.41
C LYS A 154 -6.65 -10.41 2.70
N VAL A 155 -6.01 -9.40 3.30
CA VAL A 155 -6.55 -8.69 4.47
C VAL A 155 -7.86 -8.01 4.11
N ALA A 156 -7.94 -7.30 2.97
CA ALA A 156 -9.16 -6.67 2.50
C ALA A 156 -10.28 -7.70 2.23
N GLN A 157 -9.96 -8.82 1.57
CA GLN A 157 -10.93 -9.91 1.35
C GLN A 157 -11.43 -10.51 2.66
N LEU A 158 -10.54 -10.76 3.63
CA LEU A 158 -10.90 -11.30 4.94
C LEU A 158 -11.79 -10.33 5.70
N ALA A 159 -11.48 -9.04 5.68
CA ALA A 159 -12.30 -8.01 6.31
C ALA A 159 -13.72 -7.96 5.71
N MET A 160 -13.84 -8.04 4.39
CA MET A 160 -15.15 -8.11 3.71
C MET A 160 -15.94 -9.36 4.13
N ALA A 161 -15.30 -10.53 4.14
CA ALA A 161 -15.95 -11.78 4.57
C ALA A 161 -16.47 -11.69 6.01
N VAL A 162 -15.69 -11.09 6.92
CA VAL A 162 -16.11 -10.86 8.31
C VAL A 162 -17.33 -9.92 8.38
N LEU A 163 -17.33 -8.82 7.61
CA LEU A 163 -18.41 -7.84 7.60
C LEU A 163 -19.71 -8.40 6.99
N GLU A 164 -19.60 -9.24 5.96
CA GLU A 164 -20.72 -9.87 5.26
C GLU A 164 -21.26 -11.11 5.99
N GLY A 165 -20.55 -11.60 7.02
CA GLY A 165 -20.90 -12.80 7.74
C GLY A 165 -20.73 -14.08 6.91
N THR A 166 -19.91 -14.04 5.84
CA THR A 166 -19.56 -15.22 5.04
C THR A 166 -18.50 -16.06 5.74
N PRO A 167 -18.40 -17.37 5.45
CA PRO A 167 -17.37 -18.23 6.04
C PRO A 167 -15.95 -17.75 5.73
N TYR A 168 -15.07 -17.71 6.73
CA TYR A 168 -13.66 -17.33 6.58
C TYR A 168 -12.75 -18.18 7.47
N ALA A 169 -11.48 -18.30 7.08
CA ALA A 169 -10.45 -18.88 7.92
C ALA A 169 -10.04 -17.88 9.00
N ARG A 170 -10.01 -18.33 10.26
CA ARG A 170 -9.64 -17.45 11.38
C ARG A 170 -8.16 -17.10 11.41
N GLU A 171 -7.31 -17.99 10.91
CA GLU A 171 -5.86 -17.82 10.81
C GLU A 171 -5.39 -18.13 9.40
N ILE A 172 -4.65 -17.22 8.80
CA ILE A 172 -4.12 -17.35 7.45
C ILE A 172 -2.62 -17.03 7.52
N SER A 173 -1.80 -18.05 7.36
CA SER A 173 -0.36 -17.88 7.17
C SER A 173 -0.02 -17.60 5.71
N LEU A 174 0.84 -16.62 5.50
CA LEU A 174 1.37 -16.24 4.19
C LEU A 174 2.76 -16.87 4.01
N SER A 175 2.95 -17.58 2.90
CA SER A 175 4.25 -18.18 2.57
C SER A 175 5.30 -17.13 2.25
N THR A 176 6.52 -17.40 2.67
CA THR A 176 7.70 -16.63 2.31
C THR A 176 8.40 -17.19 1.07
N GLU A 177 9.18 -16.35 0.41
CA GLU A 177 10.10 -16.71 -0.68
C GLU A 177 11.46 -16.12 -0.42
N ILE A 178 12.51 -16.73 -0.98
CA ILE A 178 13.88 -16.23 -0.85
C ILE A 178 14.29 -15.41 -2.07
N VAL A 179 14.86 -14.25 -1.83
CA VAL A 179 15.47 -13.38 -2.84
C VAL A 179 16.98 -13.55 -2.77
N THR A 180 17.57 -13.89 -3.90
CA THR A 180 19.02 -14.06 -4.10
C THR A 180 19.44 -13.30 -5.36
N ALA A 181 20.72 -13.23 -5.65
CA ALA A 181 21.22 -12.59 -6.87
C ALA A 181 20.58 -13.14 -8.16
N SER A 182 20.04 -14.38 -8.13
CA SER A 182 19.43 -15.01 -9.30
C SER A 182 18.05 -14.43 -9.65
N ASN A 183 17.28 -13.91 -8.68
CA ASN A 183 15.90 -13.43 -8.87
C ASN A 183 15.68 -11.97 -8.44
N ALA A 184 16.58 -11.36 -7.69
CA ALA A 184 16.44 -10.00 -7.17
C ALA A 184 16.20 -8.96 -8.28
N ARG A 185 16.92 -9.05 -9.40
CA ARG A 185 16.75 -8.13 -10.53
C ARG A 185 15.36 -8.22 -11.18
N ILE A 186 14.84 -9.44 -11.32
CA ILE A 186 13.49 -9.67 -11.85
C ILE A 186 12.45 -9.07 -10.91
N MET A 187 12.60 -9.29 -9.61
CA MET A 187 11.70 -8.76 -8.59
C MET A 187 11.70 -7.23 -8.58
N GLN A 188 12.86 -6.60 -8.69
CA GLN A 188 12.98 -5.14 -8.81
C GLN A 188 12.30 -4.60 -10.07
N MET A 189 12.47 -5.26 -11.22
CA MET A 189 11.79 -4.87 -12.45
C MET A 189 10.26 -4.98 -12.34
N GLN A 190 9.74 -6.07 -11.77
CA GLN A 190 8.31 -6.25 -11.54
C GLN A 190 7.75 -5.17 -10.61
N HIS A 191 8.45 -4.88 -9.52
CA HIS A 191 8.07 -3.80 -8.60
C HIS A 191 8.03 -2.44 -9.29
N SER A 192 9.03 -2.13 -10.10
CA SER A 192 9.08 -0.87 -10.87
C SER A 192 7.89 -0.75 -11.84
N GLN A 193 7.51 -1.85 -12.51
CA GLN A 193 6.34 -1.88 -13.38
C GLN A 193 5.04 -1.65 -12.60
N ILE A 194 4.88 -2.30 -11.44
CA ILE A 194 3.71 -2.12 -10.57
C ILE A 194 3.63 -0.66 -10.09
N SER A 195 4.75 -0.06 -9.66
CA SER A 195 4.81 1.34 -9.23
C SER A 195 4.41 2.31 -10.36
N MET A 196 4.91 2.09 -11.58
CA MET A 196 4.51 2.89 -12.74
C MET A 196 3.02 2.76 -13.07
N MET A 197 2.46 1.56 -12.93
CA MET A 197 1.02 1.34 -13.13
C MET A 197 0.18 2.04 -12.06
N ASP A 198 0.60 2.00 -10.80
CA ASP A 198 -0.06 2.68 -9.68
C ASP A 198 -0.08 4.20 -9.88
N ASP A 199 1.03 4.79 -10.28
CA ASP A 199 1.12 6.22 -10.60
C ASP A 199 0.22 6.60 -11.79
N LYS A 200 0.13 5.74 -12.79
CA LYS A 200 -0.78 5.93 -13.93
C LYS A 200 -2.25 5.85 -13.50
N ILE A 201 -2.60 4.90 -12.62
CA ILE A 201 -3.95 4.78 -12.05
C ILE A 201 -4.30 6.06 -11.29
N LYS A 202 -3.45 6.55 -10.40
CA LYS A 202 -3.65 7.82 -9.65
C LYS A 202 -3.86 9.01 -10.58
N THR A 203 -3.09 9.08 -11.66
CA THR A 203 -3.23 10.13 -12.66
C THR A 203 -4.57 10.05 -13.39
N LEU A 204 -5.01 8.84 -13.78
CA LEU A 204 -6.30 8.62 -14.41
C LEU A 204 -7.46 8.95 -13.46
N ASP A 205 -7.39 8.56 -12.20
CA ASP A 205 -8.40 8.89 -11.18
C ASP A 205 -8.54 10.40 -11.00
N SER A 206 -7.42 11.13 -10.90
CA SER A 206 -7.45 12.59 -10.81
C SER A 206 -8.06 13.25 -12.05
N LEU A 207 -7.81 12.70 -13.24
CA LEU A 207 -8.41 13.16 -14.49
C LEU A 207 -9.92 12.87 -14.54
N LEU A 208 -10.35 11.70 -14.07
CA LEU A 208 -11.77 11.36 -13.96
C LEU A 208 -12.51 12.29 -13.01
N ASP A 209 -11.93 12.58 -11.84
CA ASP A 209 -12.49 13.53 -10.88
C ASP A 209 -12.64 14.93 -11.49
N TYR A 210 -11.61 15.41 -12.17
CA TYR A 210 -11.67 16.68 -12.89
C TYR A 210 -12.81 16.70 -13.94
N ARG A 211 -12.92 15.64 -14.75
CA ARG A 211 -13.98 15.51 -15.77
C ARG A 211 -15.36 15.43 -15.16
N THR A 212 -15.53 14.69 -14.07
CA THR A 212 -16.84 14.60 -13.38
C THR A 212 -17.26 15.96 -12.80
N MET A 213 -16.33 16.74 -12.25
CA MET A 213 -16.60 18.12 -11.82
C MET A 213 -17.00 19.02 -12.99
N GLU A 214 -16.29 18.96 -14.12
CA GLU A 214 -16.60 19.72 -15.33
C GLU A 214 -18.00 19.39 -15.84
N TYR A 215 -18.35 18.11 -15.98
CA TYR A 215 -19.70 17.67 -16.39
C TYR A 215 -20.80 18.13 -15.41
N SER A 216 -20.52 18.07 -14.12
CA SER A 216 -21.48 18.53 -13.10
C SER A 216 -21.73 20.05 -13.20
N ALA A 217 -20.70 20.84 -13.47
CA ALA A 217 -20.80 22.29 -13.68
C ALA A 217 -21.58 22.61 -14.96
N GLN A 218 -21.26 21.94 -16.08
CA GLN A 218 -22.01 22.09 -17.34
C GLN A 218 -23.49 21.74 -17.19
N ARG A 219 -23.80 20.66 -16.48
CA ARG A 219 -25.20 20.25 -16.21
C ARG A 219 -25.94 21.31 -15.38
N LYS A 220 -25.30 21.89 -14.38
CA LYS A 220 -25.89 22.99 -13.57
C LYS A 220 -26.18 24.21 -14.43
N ILE A 221 -25.25 24.64 -15.28
CA ILE A 221 -25.44 25.77 -16.21
C ILE A 221 -26.63 25.48 -17.15
N LEU A 222 -26.67 24.29 -17.77
CA LEU A 222 -27.74 23.89 -18.67
C LEU A 222 -29.10 23.93 -17.98
N MET A 223 -29.21 23.37 -16.77
CA MET A 223 -30.43 23.41 -15.96
C MET A 223 -30.86 24.85 -15.66
N THR A 224 -29.94 25.74 -15.31
CA THR A 224 -30.22 27.16 -15.06
C THR A 224 -30.77 27.83 -16.32
N VAL A 225 -30.18 27.57 -17.48
CA VAL A 225 -30.66 28.11 -18.78
C VAL A 225 -32.08 27.61 -19.07
N PHE A 226 -32.38 26.32 -18.86
CA PHE A 226 -33.73 25.79 -19.06
C PHE A 226 -34.77 26.44 -18.12
N VAL A 227 -34.45 26.68 -16.87
CA VAL A 227 -35.29 27.35 -15.89
C VAL A 227 -35.54 28.80 -16.33
N LEU A 228 -34.53 29.54 -16.79
CA LEU A 228 -34.68 30.91 -17.28
C LEU A 228 -35.55 30.98 -18.54
N LEU A 229 -35.37 30.07 -19.49
CA LEU A 229 -36.20 29.97 -20.68
C LEU A 229 -37.67 29.67 -20.31
N GLY A 230 -37.92 28.80 -19.37
CA GLY A 230 -39.25 28.52 -18.84
C GLY A 230 -39.92 29.76 -18.24
N LEU A 231 -39.16 30.54 -17.43
CA LEU A 231 -39.67 31.81 -16.87
C LEU A 231 -40.00 32.85 -17.98
N VAL A 232 -39.15 32.97 -18.98
CA VAL A 232 -39.42 33.88 -20.13
C VAL A 232 -40.67 33.47 -20.85
N LEU A 233 -40.88 32.18 -21.10
CA LEU A 233 -42.11 31.65 -21.73
C LEU A 233 -43.37 31.97 -20.91
N ILE A 234 -43.30 31.80 -19.58
CA ILE A 234 -44.42 32.12 -18.69
C ILE A 234 -44.74 33.62 -18.74
N LEU A 235 -43.70 34.50 -18.67
CA LEU A 235 -43.89 35.94 -18.79
C LEU A 235 -44.52 36.33 -20.15
N LEU A 236 -44.10 35.69 -21.22
CA LEU A 236 -44.63 35.90 -22.56
C LEU A 236 -46.09 35.50 -22.63
N CYS A 237 -46.49 34.37 -22.07
CA CYS A 237 -47.87 33.93 -21.97
C CYS A 237 -48.73 34.92 -21.17
N ILE A 238 -48.22 35.43 -20.04
CA ILE A 238 -48.93 36.44 -19.23
C ILE A 238 -49.12 37.74 -20.04
N ALA A 239 -48.08 38.21 -20.74
CA ALA A 239 -48.14 39.38 -21.58
C ALA A 239 -49.18 39.25 -22.71
N VAL A 240 -49.17 38.11 -23.43
CA VAL A 240 -50.14 37.79 -24.49
C VAL A 240 -51.58 37.73 -23.93
N TYR A 241 -51.76 37.12 -22.78
CA TYR A 241 -53.08 37.06 -22.11
C TYR A 241 -53.53 38.48 -21.70
N GLY A 242 -52.69 39.26 -21.08
CA GLY A 242 -52.99 40.65 -20.70
C GLY A 242 -53.34 41.54 -21.91
N PHE A 243 -52.58 41.41 -23.01
CA PHE A 243 -52.86 42.13 -24.27
C PHE A 243 -54.22 41.71 -24.85
N ARG A 244 -54.52 40.44 -24.95
CA ARG A 244 -55.84 39.95 -25.43
C ARG A 244 -56.98 40.50 -24.56
N ARG A 245 -56.83 40.46 -23.23
CA ARG A 245 -57.83 41.00 -22.31
C ARG A 245 -58.03 42.49 -22.46
N ALA A 246 -56.95 43.26 -22.64
CA ALA A 246 -57.05 44.70 -22.92
C ALA A 246 -57.78 45.01 -24.23
N LEU A 247 -57.50 44.27 -25.29
CA LEU A 247 -58.21 44.40 -26.56
C LEU A 247 -59.73 44.11 -26.42
N THR A 248 -60.11 43.08 -25.63
CA THR A 248 -61.52 42.75 -25.38
C THR A 248 -62.19 43.84 -24.55
N LEU A 249 -61.55 44.38 -23.53
CA LEU A 249 -62.02 45.47 -22.71
C LEU A 249 -62.26 46.76 -23.56
N ASN A 250 -61.28 47.12 -24.41
CA ASN A 250 -61.36 48.28 -25.28
C ASN A 250 -62.58 48.14 -26.29
N LYS A 251 -62.77 46.94 -26.84
CA LYS A 251 -63.94 46.70 -27.68
C LYS A 251 -65.26 46.86 -26.89
N MET A 252 -65.37 46.35 -25.68
CA MET A 252 -66.57 46.54 -24.83
C MET A 252 -66.78 48.02 -24.47
N LEU A 253 -65.73 48.76 -24.17
CA LEU A 253 -65.81 50.22 -23.91
C LEU A 253 -66.32 51.00 -25.16
N GLU A 254 -65.85 50.66 -26.35
CA GLU A 254 -66.36 51.24 -27.61
C GLU A 254 -67.83 50.96 -27.80
N ILE A 255 -68.31 49.71 -27.61
CA ILE A 255 -69.69 49.36 -27.69
C ILE A 255 -70.56 50.14 -26.68
N GLN A 256 -70.05 50.23 -25.41
CA GLN A 256 -70.74 51.03 -24.35
C GLN A 256 -70.80 52.53 -24.72
N LYS A 257 -69.77 53.10 -25.29
CA LYS A 257 -69.79 54.52 -25.75
C LYS A 257 -70.82 54.73 -26.85
N GLN A 258 -70.84 53.85 -27.83
CA GLN A 258 -71.88 53.90 -28.89
C GLN A 258 -73.29 53.77 -28.32
N GLN A 259 -73.54 52.89 -27.38
CA GLN A 259 -74.83 52.75 -26.74
C GLN A 259 -75.27 54.00 -25.96
N ILE A 260 -74.32 54.62 -25.25
CA ILE A 260 -74.58 55.89 -24.53
C ILE A 260 -74.82 57.05 -25.52
N GLU A 261 -74.11 57.11 -26.64
CA GLU A 261 -74.43 58.14 -27.72
C GLU A 261 -75.82 57.95 -28.31
N VAL A 262 -76.25 56.75 -28.69
CA VAL A 262 -77.56 56.46 -29.17
C VAL A 262 -78.64 56.84 -28.15
N GLN A 263 -78.51 56.47 -26.87
CA GLN A 263 -79.40 56.84 -25.78
C GLN A 263 -79.46 58.36 -25.56
N ARG A 264 -78.37 59.09 -25.84
CA ARG A 264 -78.37 60.54 -25.73
C ARG A 264 -79.09 61.24 -26.88
N GLU A 265 -78.97 60.69 -28.09
CA GLU A 265 -79.74 61.19 -29.26
C GLU A 265 -81.20 60.90 -29.08
N GLU A 266 -81.67 59.71 -28.64
CA GLU A 266 -83.01 59.39 -28.31
C GLU A 266 -83.68 60.27 -27.25
N LYS A 267 -82.92 60.81 -26.32
CA LYS A 267 -83.45 61.74 -25.26
C LYS A 267 -83.43 63.20 -25.67
N LEU A 268 -82.85 63.56 -26.83
CA LEU A 268 -82.83 64.91 -27.38
C LEU A 268 -83.81 65.09 -28.55
N ALA A 269 -84.38 64.05 -29.07
CA ALA A 269 -85.51 64.01 -30.00
C ALA A 269 -86.87 63.97 -29.24
#